data_6e8a2bf77954122bfdda18ed1308112a
#
_entry.id   6e8a2bf77954122bfdda18ed1308112a
#
_cell.length_a   1.000
_cell.length_b   1.000
_cell.length_c   1.000
_cell.angle_alpha   90.00
_cell.angle_beta   90.00
_cell.angle_gamma   90.00
#
_symmetry.space_group_name_H-M   'P 1'
#
loop_
_entity.id
_entity.type
_entity.pdbx_description
1 polymer ?
#
loop_
_entity_poly.entity_id
_entity_poly.type
_entity_poly.pdbx_seq_one_letter_code
_entity_poly.pdbx_strand_id
1 'polypeptide(L)'
;MTRRGIQTVGLSRIAALTAAVAGMLAACVTGAMAQSGGAAPGQWPMAGQNIYDTHFQVAEHVLSPANASRLAPRWTLTTAGAVSATPTVSGGVVYVPDYGGKLWAVAAASGRVLWSRDISGYTGVSGDASRTSPAVYGRELILGDGWILNSSASGARVFAVDRHTGTLVWSTKVDTDPAAVITSSPVVYRGVAYLGISSKGEAGGPGTFRGAVIALDAATGTLLWKTYTVPSNNGNSDSNKPGYYSGNAVWSSSPVIDPARGLLYVGTGNNYTVPAGICTAPGQAGCTQPAAGDYLDSILALRLSDGTVAWVDHTLDGDLWTVPQPSGPDFDFGAGPNLFTSRDPVTGRTRQLLGIGQKSGVYWAVDPATGTVAWQTVVGPAGNGGNGGIEYGTATDGRRIYAAEGDTARIPYTLGGSGPYAGQVVTGGSWAALDPATGKILWQTPDPHGDFDTSYVTAANGVIYAGSLASASTDMYALDAATGTILWSFASGGSVTGGAAIAGGSVYWGSGYCGTACLGSAPVTNNNKVYAFSLGR
;
A
#
# COMPACT_ATOMS: atom_id res chain seq x y z
N MET A 1 -79.29 40.61 -5.05
CA MET A 1 -78.43 41.43 -4.16
C MET A 1 -77.61 40.46 -3.28
N THR A 2 -76.37 40.64 -3.25
CA THR A 2 -75.25 40.26 -2.41
C THR A 2 -74.15 39.42 -3.14
N ARG A 3 -73.12 40.15 -3.51
CA ARG A 3 -71.87 39.62 -3.99
C ARG A 3 -71.08 39.01 -2.80
N ARG A 4 -70.54 37.80 -2.95
CA ARG A 4 -69.51 37.27 -2.06
C ARG A 4 -68.19 37.36 -2.76
N GLY A 5 -67.19 37.96 -2.08
CA GLY A 5 -65.85 38.15 -2.55
C GLY A 5 -65.05 36.83 -2.50
N ILE A 6 -64.22 36.66 -3.49
CA ILE A 6 -63.23 35.55 -3.57
C ILE A 6 -61.93 36.05 -2.90
N GLN A 7 -61.55 35.42 -1.83
CA GLN A 7 -60.27 35.66 -1.18
C GLN A 7 -59.16 34.96 -1.97
N THR A 8 -58.13 35.70 -2.39
CA THR A 8 -56.86 35.21 -2.92
C THR A 8 -55.97 34.77 -1.78
N VAL A 9 -55.85 33.44 -1.58
CA VAL A 9 -54.85 32.84 -0.68
C VAL A 9 -54.10 31.83 -1.49
N GLY A 10 -52.77 32.01 -1.65
CA GLY A 10 -51.99 30.85 -1.96
C GLY A 10 -50.79 30.95 -2.90
N LEU A 11 -50.14 32.09 -3.11
CA LEU A 11 -48.86 32.10 -3.88
C LEU A 11 -47.60 32.18 -3.01
N SER A 12 -47.70 32.44 -1.73
CA SER A 12 -46.54 32.56 -0.84
C SER A 12 -46.09 31.25 -0.15
N ARG A 13 -46.85 30.15 -0.23
CA ARG A 13 -46.49 28.87 0.38
C ARG A 13 -45.76 27.91 -0.55
N ILE A 14 -45.83 28.09 -1.86
CA ILE A 14 -45.13 27.21 -2.84
C ILE A 14 -43.66 27.59 -2.98
N ALA A 15 -43.32 28.88 -2.83
CA ALA A 15 -41.94 29.35 -2.90
C ALA A 15 -41.07 28.91 -1.69
N ALA A 16 -41.70 28.72 -0.51
CA ALA A 16 -41.00 28.28 0.70
C ALA A 16 -40.70 26.78 0.70
N LEU A 17 -41.52 25.93 0.04
CA LEU A 17 -41.26 24.50 -0.06
C LEU A 17 -40.17 24.16 -1.09
N THR A 18 -40.07 24.91 -2.18
CA THR A 18 -39.03 24.73 -3.19
C THR A 18 -37.65 25.14 -2.69
N ALA A 19 -37.53 26.15 -1.85
CA ALA A 19 -36.29 26.58 -1.23
C ALA A 19 -35.78 25.56 -0.16
N ALA A 20 -36.70 24.94 0.59
CA ALA A 20 -36.35 23.93 1.59
C ALA A 20 -35.90 22.61 0.95
N VAL A 21 -36.49 22.19 -0.17
CA VAL A 21 -36.09 20.98 -0.89
C VAL A 21 -34.75 21.18 -1.62
N ALA A 22 -34.49 22.37 -2.18
CA ALA A 22 -33.19 22.69 -2.78
C ALA A 22 -32.07 22.79 -1.73
N GLY A 23 -32.38 23.32 -0.54
CA GLY A 23 -31.44 23.36 0.58
C GLY A 23 -31.11 21.98 1.16
N MET A 24 -32.07 21.06 1.25
CA MET A 24 -31.85 19.68 1.69
C MET A 24 -31.12 18.84 0.64
N LEU A 25 -31.36 19.05 -0.65
CA LEU A 25 -30.59 18.38 -1.72
C LEU A 25 -29.16 18.89 -1.79
N ALA A 26 -28.89 20.18 -1.58
CA ALA A 26 -27.55 20.73 -1.50
C ALA A 26 -26.78 20.24 -0.25
N ALA A 27 -27.45 20.11 0.90
CA ALA A 27 -26.87 19.57 2.13
C ALA A 27 -26.60 18.06 2.03
N CYS A 28 -27.45 17.29 1.33
CA CYS A 28 -27.21 15.87 1.07
C CYS A 28 -26.06 15.64 0.08
N VAL A 29 -25.88 16.52 -0.92
CA VAL A 29 -24.79 16.41 -1.90
C VAL A 29 -23.45 16.82 -1.27
N THR A 30 -23.42 17.83 -0.39
CA THR A 30 -22.21 18.19 0.36
C THR A 30 -21.86 17.16 1.44
N GLY A 31 -22.83 16.50 2.06
CA GLY A 31 -22.61 15.39 2.99
C GLY A 31 -22.10 14.11 2.31
N ALA A 32 -22.54 13.83 1.07
CA ALA A 32 -22.06 12.68 0.29
C ALA A 32 -20.63 12.90 -0.25
N MET A 33 -20.25 14.14 -0.56
CA MET A 33 -18.86 14.47 -0.96
C MET A 33 -17.87 14.44 0.21
N ALA A 34 -18.32 14.67 1.44
CA ALA A 34 -17.49 14.55 2.65
C ALA A 34 -17.21 13.09 3.07
N GLN A 35 -17.92 12.10 2.50
CA GLN A 35 -17.71 10.66 2.70
C GLN A 35 -16.95 9.96 1.58
N SER A 36 -16.64 10.64 0.47
CA SER A 36 -15.74 10.15 -0.55
C SER A 36 -14.30 10.37 -0.09
N GLY A 37 -13.73 9.50 0.70
CA GLY A 37 -12.43 9.53 1.38
C GLY A 37 -11.20 10.11 0.66
N GLY A 38 -11.36 11.01 -0.29
CA GLY A 38 -10.28 11.71 -0.97
C GLY A 38 -9.79 12.91 -0.14
N ALA A 39 -8.47 12.99 0.06
CA ALA A 39 -7.85 14.15 0.71
C ALA A 39 -8.11 15.43 -0.08
N ALA A 40 -8.14 16.57 0.64
CA ALA A 40 -8.27 17.89 0.03
C ALA A 40 -7.14 18.12 -1.00
N PRO A 41 -7.34 19.01 -2.00
CA PRO A 41 -6.29 19.39 -2.93
C PRO A 41 -5.01 19.77 -2.18
N GLY A 42 -3.87 19.24 -2.64
CA GLY A 42 -2.57 19.51 -2.02
C GLY A 42 -2.24 18.66 -0.79
N GLN A 43 -2.95 17.53 -0.57
CA GLN A 43 -2.66 16.61 0.52
C GLN A 43 -2.51 15.16 0.04
N TRP A 44 -1.62 14.44 0.73
CA TRP A 44 -1.39 12.99 0.64
C TRP A 44 -1.22 12.44 2.06
N PRO A 45 -2.32 12.20 2.79
CA PRO A 45 -2.30 12.07 4.26
C PRO A 45 -1.87 10.71 4.79
N MET A 46 -1.71 9.70 3.95
CA MET A 46 -1.32 8.31 4.29
C MET A 46 -0.76 7.61 3.04
N ALA A 47 -0.19 6.43 3.18
CA ALA A 47 0.47 5.68 2.10
C ALA A 47 -0.32 5.62 0.79
N GLY A 48 -1.52 5.07 0.83
CA GLY A 48 -2.42 4.89 -0.32
C GLY A 48 -3.29 6.09 -0.67
N GLN A 49 -3.01 7.28 -0.13
CA GLN A 49 -3.73 8.54 -0.31
C GLN A 49 -5.07 8.59 0.44
N ASN A 50 -5.80 7.48 0.54
CA ASN A 50 -7.10 7.38 1.19
C ASN A 50 -7.32 5.98 1.80
N ILE A 51 -8.42 5.82 2.53
CA ILE A 51 -8.74 4.57 3.24
C ILE A 51 -9.06 3.38 2.31
N TYR A 52 -9.24 3.61 1.02
CA TYR A 52 -9.47 2.59 -0.01
C TYR A 52 -8.16 2.15 -0.69
N ASP A 53 -7.04 2.74 -0.28
CA ASP A 53 -5.68 2.49 -0.79
C ASP A 53 -5.58 2.63 -2.31
N THR A 54 -6.27 3.65 -2.88
CA THR A 54 -6.34 3.80 -4.34
C THR A 54 -5.06 4.29 -4.98
N HIS A 55 -4.12 4.83 -4.22
CA HIS A 55 -2.91 5.50 -4.73
C HIS A 55 -3.21 6.53 -5.82
N PHE A 56 -4.38 7.19 -5.72
CA PHE A 56 -4.88 8.13 -6.72
C PHE A 56 -5.19 9.50 -6.13
N GLN A 57 -4.52 10.53 -6.68
CA GLN A 57 -4.82 11.92 -6.34
C GLN A 57 -5.92 12.47 -7.25
N VAL A 58 -7.16 12.34 -6.82
CA VAL A 58 -8.35 12.78 -7.58
C VAL A 58 -8.40 14.31 -7.77
N ALA A 59 -7.78 15.08 -6.88
CA ALA A 59 -7.80 16.54 -6.88
C ALA A 59 -6.62 17.17 -7.63
N GLU A 60 -5.77 16.39 -8.31
CA GLU A 60 -4.69 16.91 -9.14
C GLU A 60 -5.23 17.42 -10.49
N HIS A 61 -4.91 18.65 -10.84
CA HIS A 61 -5.36 19.30 -12.07
C HIS A 61 -4.25 20.08 -12.78
N VAL A 62 -3.05 20.17 -12.17
CA VAL A 62 -1.90 20.92 -12.71
C VAL A 62 -1.03 20.01 -13.57
N LEU A 63 -0.64 18.85 -13.02
CA LEU A 63 0.13 17.85 -13.74
C LEU A 63 -0.81 17.03 -14.64
N SER A 64 -0.39 16.80 -15.89
CA SER A 64 -1.18 16.08 -16.88
C SER A 64 -0.27 15.45 -17.93
N PRO A 65 -0.76 14.53 -18.79
CA PRO A 65 0.05 13.97 -19.87
C PRO A 65 0.65 15.03 -20.79
N ALA A 66 -0.04 16.17 -21.00
CA ALA A 66 0.41 17.23 -21.88
C ALA A 66 1.63 18.02 -21.34
N ASN A 67 1.94 17.91 -20.04
CA ASN A 67 3.00 18.71 -19.44
C ASN A 67 3.95 17.92 -18.53
N ALA A 68 3.70 16.64 -18.28
CA ALA A 68 4.54 15.79 -17.43
C ALA A 68 6.01 15.74 -17.88
N SER A 69 6.27 15.84 -19.20
CA SER A 69 7.64 15.93 -19.75
C SER A 69 8.44 17.15 -19.28
N ARG A 70 7.79 18.13 -18.67
CA ARG A 70 8.42 19.35 -18.11
C ARG A 70 8.72 19.24 -16.62
N LEU A 71 8.52 18.08 -16.01
CA LEU A 71 8.87 17.86 -14.60
C LEU A 71 10.37 18.09 -14.40
N ALA A 72 10.71 18.89 -13.39
CA ALA A 72 12.09 19.17 -13.01
C ALA A 72 12.21 19.24 -11.49
N PRO A 73 13.37 18.88 -10.92
CA PRO A 73 13.61 19.01 -9.49
C PRO A 73 13.42 20.47 -9.03
N ARG A 74 12.53 20.66 -8.07
CA ARG A 74 12.29 21.93 -7.41
C ARG A 74 13.23 22.10 -6.20
N TRP A 75 13.38 21.01 -5.45
CA TRP A 75 14.35 20.88 -4.38
C TRP A 75 14.71 19.40 -4.15
N THR A 76 15.84 19.19 -3.53
CA THR A 76 16.32 17.86 -3.10
C THR A 76 16.75 17.96 -1.64
N LEU A 77 16.29 17.03 -0.81
CA LEU A 77 16.75 16.85 0.56
C LEU A 77 17.70 15.64 0.62
N THR A 78 18.85 15.82 1.27
CA THR A 78 19.70 14.69 1.67
C THR A 78 19.29 14.23 3.06
N THR A 79 18.87 12.98 3.18
CA THR A 79 18.44 12.32 4.42
C THR A 79 19.59 11.57 5.10
N ALA A 80 19.36 10.98 6.26
CA ALA A 80 20.37 10.20 6.97
C ALA A 80 20.58 8.80 6.38
N GLY A 81 19.58 8.26 5.68
CA GLY A 81 19.61 6.96 5.02
C GLY A 81 18.62 6.89 3.87
N ALA A 82 18.50 5.73 3.26
CA ALA A 82 17.59 5.48 2.14
C ALA A 82 16.12 5.75 2.51
N VAL A 83 15.32 6.12 1.51
CA VAL A 83 13.91 6.48 1.67
C VAL A 83 13.03 5.62 0.79
N SER A 84 12.40 4.61 1.36
CA SER A 84 11.47 3.69 0.68
C SER A 84 10.00 3.94 1.03
N ALA A 85 9.71 4.80 1.99
CA ALA A 85 8.33 5.21 2.30
C ALA A 85 7.78 6.15 1.22
N THR A 86 6.50 6.02 0.89
CA THR A 86 5.77 7.09 0.19
C THR A 86 5.69 8.31 1.10
N PRO A 87 6.15 9.50 0.70
CA PRO A 87 6.07 10.68 1.54
C PRO A 87 4.63 11.06 1.86
N THR A 88 4.38 11.47 3.11
CA THR A 88 3.09 12.01 3.52
C THR A 88 3.10 13.52 3.39
N VAL A 89 2.08 14.10 2.76
CA VAL A 89 1.97 15.56 2.55
C VAL A 89 0.72 16.09 3.21
N SER A 90 0.88 17.00 4.18
CA SER A 90 -0.25 17.61 4.87
C SER A 90 0.08 19.03 5.35
N GLY A 91 -0.84 19.98 5.11
CA GLY A 91 -0.67 21.36 5.55
C GLY A 91 0.57 22.06 5.01
N GLY A 92 1.03 21.72 3.80
CA GLY A 92 2.23 22.27 3.19
C GLY A 92 3.55 21.73 3.76
N VAL A 93 3.51 20.61 4.46
CA VAL A 93 4.66 19.90 5.01
C VAL A 93 4.74 18.49 4.46
N VAL A 94 5.93 18.07 4.08
CA VAL A 94 6.27 16.69 3.68
C VAL A 94 6.87 15.98 4.88
N TYR A 95 6.34 14.84 5.23
CA TYR A 95 6.82 13.98 6.31
C TYR A 95 7.34 12.66 5.73
N VAL A 96 8.52 12.25 6.14
CA VAL A 96 9.14 11.03 5.65
C VAL A 96 10.13 10.47 6.66
N PRO A 97 10.09 9.17 6.97
CA PRO A 97 11.13 8.46 7.69
C PRO A 97 12.23 8.02 6.72
N ASP A 98 13.42 7.74 7.25
CA ASP A 98 14.52 7.12 6.50
C ASP A 98 15.16 5.96 7.25
N TYR A 99 15.91 5.15 6.54
CA TYR A 99 16.64 4.01 7.10
C TYR A 99 17.88 4.41 7.92
N GLY A 100 18.25 5.70 7.94
CA GLY A 100 19.23 6.25 8.89
C GLY A 100 18.65 6.52 10.26
N GLY A 101 17.36 6.17 10.47
CA GLY A 101 16.67 6.26 11.76
C GLY A 101 16.08 7.63 12.06
N LYS A 102 15.87 8.48 11.06
CA LYS A 102 15.25 9.80 11.26
C LYS A 102 13.85 9.90 10.69
N LEU A 103 13.02 10.68 11.37
CA LEU A 103 11.76 11.20 10.86
C LEU A 103 11.95 12.69 10.54
N TRP A 104 11.58 13.09 9.32
CA TRP A 104 11.74 14.44 8.81
C TRP A 104 10.40 15.13 8.58
N ALA A 105 10.36 16.44 8.88
CA ALA A 105 9.32 17.34 8.42
C ALA A 105 9.96 18.47 7.60
N VAL A 106 9.50 18.62 6.37
CA VAL A 106 10.11 19.49 5.37
C VAL A 106 9.05 20.39 4.75
N ALA A 107 9.31 21.68 4.63
CA ALA A 107 8.40 22.60 3.96
C ALA A 107 8.25 22.20 2.48
N ALA A 108 7.06 21.82 2.08
CA ALA A 108 6.75 21.31 0.74
C ALA A 108 7.13 22.27 -0.38
N ALA A 109 7.02 23.57 -0.13
CA ALA A 109 7.33 24.60 -1.11
C ALA A 109 8.82 24.82 -1.36
N SER A 110 9.70 24.57 -0.38
CA SER A 110 11.11 25.01 -0.43
C SER A 110 12.15 23.94 -0.10
N GLY A 111 11.74 22.79 0.42
CA GLY A 111 12.68 21.78 0.91
C GLY A 111 13.36 22.13 2.23
N ARG A 112 12.98 23.26 2.86
CA ARG A 112 13.56 23.66 4.16
C ARG A 112 13.12 22.68 5.24
N VAL A 113 14.08 22.08 5.95
CA VAL A 113 13.80 21.23 7.12
C VAL A 113 13.17 22.10 8.23
N LEU A 114 11.99 21.70 8.67
CA LEU A 114 11.27 22.32 9.78
C LEU A 114 11.71 21.69 11.09
N TRP A 115 11.78 20.37 11.12
CA TRP A 115 12.36 19.59 12.19
C TRP A 115 12.80 18.21 11.69
N SER A 116 13.69 17.57 12.43
CA SER A 116 14.00 16.14 12.32
C SER A 116 14.22 15.55 13.70
N ARG A 117 13.91 14.25 13.86
CA ARG A 117 14.03 13.55 15.14
C ARG A 117 14.53 12.13 14.90
N ASP A 118 15.26 11.61 15.87
CA ASP A 118 15.70 10.21 15.85
C ASP A 118 14.56 9.29 16.30
N ILE A 119 14.24 8.27 15.51
CA ILE A 119 13.19 7.28 15.80
C ILE A 119 13.53 6.49 17.05
N SER A 120 14.82 6.21 17.27
CA SER A 120 15.29 5.59 18.52
C SER A 120 14.90 6.34 19.79
N GLY A 121 14.71 7.66 19.70
CA GLY A 121 14.17 8.48 20.80
C GLY A 121 12.70 8.22 21.12
N TYR A 122 11.94 7.70 20.16
CA TYR A 122 10.52 7.35 20.32
C TYR A 122 10.31 5.91 20.78
N THR A 123 11.17 5.01 20.31
CA THR A 123 11.04 3.56 20.55
C THR A 123 11.91 3.07 21.70
N GLY A 124 12.95 3.81 22.07
CA GLY A 124 13.96 3.39 23.05
C GLY A 124 14.92 2.32 22.53
N VAL A 125 14.89 2.04 21.21
CA VAL A 125 15.71 1.02 20.55
C VAL A 125 16.83 1.69 19.78
N SER A 126 18.08 1.40 20.15
CA SER A 126 19.25 1.99 19.47
C SER A 126 19.32 1.59 17.99
N GLY A 127 19.53 2.56 17.11
CA GLY A 127 19.62 2.34 15.66
C GLY A 127 18.30 1.97 14.99
N ASP A 128 17.18 2.19 15.67
CA ASP A 128 15.86 1.90 15.11
C ASP A 128 15.48 2.88 14.00
N ALA A 129 14.69 2.39 13.05
CA ALA A 129 14.25 3.14 11.88
C ALA A 129 12.80 2.78 11.53
N SER A 130 12.23 3.48 10.57
CA SER A 130 10.92 3.16 10.02
C SER A 130 10.96 3.21 8.48
N ARG A 131 10.18 2.32 7.85
CA ARG A 131 9.88 2.37 6.42
C ARG A 131 8.41 2.66 6.14
N THR A 132 7.60 2.85 7.18
CA THR A 132 6.17 3.09 7.02
C THR A 132 5.91 4.53 6.59
N SER A 133 4.98 4.72 5.66
CA SER A 133 4.48 6.06 5.33
C SER A 133 3.66 6.56 6.52
N PRO A 134 3.95 7.76 7.06
CA PRO A 134 3.19 8.29 8.18
C PRO A 134 1.71 8.50 7.84
N ALA A 135 0.79 8.14 8.75
CA ALA A 135 -0.62 8.48 8.63
C ALA A 135 -0.94 9.71 9.48
N VAL A 136 -1.66 10.68 8.90
CA VAL A 136 -2.08 11.90 9.60
C VAL A 136 -3.37 11.65 10.38
N TYR A 137 -3.34 11.93 11.69
CA TYR A 137 -4.51 11.98 12.55
C TYR A 137 -4.55 13.29 13.33
N GLY A 138 -5.38 14.24 12.92
CA GLY A 138 -5.42 15.55 13.53
C GLY A 138 -4.06 16.25 13.58
N ARG A 139 -3.50 16.40 14.79
CA ARG A 139 -2.16 16.94 15.01
C ARG A 139 -1.05 15.89 15.02
N GLU A 140 -1.36 14.64 14.85
CA GLU A 140 -0.44 13.53 15.01
C GLU A 140 -0.04 12.92 13.67
N LEU A 141 1.15 12.32 13.66
CA LEU A 141 1.62 11.37 12.67
C LEU A 141 1.78 10.02 13.36
N ILE A 142 1.15 8.98 12.83
CA ILE A 142 1.25 7.62 13.33
C ILE A 142 2.14 6.81 12.40
N LEU A 143 3.10 6.08 12.98
CA LEU A 143 4.07 5.25 12.27
C LEU A 143 4.30 3.94 13.02
N GLY A 144 4.78 2.92 12.29
CA GLY A 144 5.38 1.73 12.87
C GLY A 144 6.90 1.82 12.91
N ASP A 145 7.53 1.12 13.85
CA ASP A 145 8.96 0.87 13.84
C ASP A 145 9.28 -0.38 13.03
N GLY A 146 10.48 -0.49 12.59
CA GLY A 146 10.98 -1.73 12.05
C GLY A 146 11.95 -1.53 10.90
N TRP A 147 13.11 -2.01 11.17
CA TRP A 147 14.17 -2.16 10.22
C TRP A 147 14.52 -3.65 10.12
N ILE A 148 14.27 -4.26 8.97
CA ILE A 148 14.50 -5.70 8.75
C ILE A 148 15.94 -6.10 9.07
N LEU A 149 16.91 -5.19 8.91
CA LEU A 149 18.32 -5.43 9.21
C LEU A 149 18.75 -5.01 10.62
N ASN A 150 17.86 -4.46 11.44
CA ASN A 150 18.21 -4.15 12.82
C ASN A 150 18.36 -5.46 13.62
N SER A 151 19.55 -5.71 14.13
CA SER A 151 19.86 -6.90 14.94
C SER A 151 19.24 -6.86 16.35
N SER A 152 18.66 -5.72 16.77
CA SER A 152 18.01 -5.63 18.07
C SER A 152 16.74 -6.49 18.12
N ALA A 153 16.70 -7.43 19.05
CA ALA A 153 15.55 -8.30 19.32
C ALA A 153 14.51 -7.56 20.20
N SER A 154 13.93 -6.47 19.69
CA SER A 154 13.12 -5.55 20.50
C SER A 154 11.62 -5.74 20.39
N GLY A 155 11.15 -6.53 19.41
CA GLY A 155 9.73 -6.62 19.06
C GLY A 155 9.24 -5.37 18.32
N ALA A 156 7.98 -5.36 17.93
CA ALA A 156 7.37 -4.31 17.12
C ALA A 156 6.68 -3.23 17.97
N ARG A 157 6.79 -1.97 17.52
CA ARG A 157 6.12 -0.81 18.12
C ARG A 157 5.37 0.01 17.11
N VAL A 158 4.31 0.66 17.57
CA VAL A 158 3.64 1.76 16.86
C VAL A 158 3.76 3.00 17.72
N PHE A 159 4.02 4.15 17.12
CA PHE A 159 4.18 5.40 17.85
C PHE A 159 3.50 6.57 17.10
N ALA A 160 3.12 7.58 17.87
CA ALA A 160 2.60 8.83 17.33
C ALA A 160 3.44 10.02 17.82
N VAL A 161 3.61 10.99 16.91
CA VAL A 161 4.32 12.24 17.20
C VAL A 161 3.46 13.44 16.79
N ASP A 162 3.60 14.56 17.50
CA ASP A 162 3.00 15.83 17.09
C ASP A 162 3.66 16.29 15.77
N ARG A 163 2.89 16.45 14.71
CA ARG A 163 3.39 16.74 13.37
C ARG A 163 4.06 18.12 13.22
N HIS A 164 3.80 19.05 14.13
CA HIS A 164 4.39 20.40 14.09
C HIS A 164 5.74 20.47 14.79
N THR A 165 5.96 19.63 15.81
CA THR A 165 7.17 19.68 16.64
C THR A 165 8.04 18.43 16.57
N GLY A 166 7.48 17.32 16.12
CA GLY A 166 8.10 15.98 16.18
C GLY A 166 8.20 15.43 17.61
N THR A 167 7.46 15.98 18.56
CA THR A 167 7.47 15.49 19.95
C THR A 167 6.63 14.22 20.05
N LEU A 168 7.15 13.21 20.77
CA LEU A 168 6.43 11.97 21.05
C LEU A 168 5.11 12.25 21.78
N VAL A 169 4.01 11.67 21.28
CA VAL A 169 2.70 11.67 21.95
C VAL A 169 2.49 10.36 22.69
N TRP A 170 2.64 9.24 21.99
CA TRP A 170 2.59 7.89 22.59
C TRP A 170 3.46 6.91 21.79
N SER A 171 3.89 5.82 22.48
CA SER A 171 4.63 4.70 21.85
C SER A 171 4.17 3.41 22.51
N THR A 172 3.63 2.49 21.73
CA THR A 172 3.04 1.23 22.18
C THR A 172 3.79 0.05 21.60
N LYS A 173 4.29 -0.84 22.46
CA LYS A 173 4.84 -2.13 22.04
C LYS A 173 3.67 -3.07 21.72
N VAL A 174 3.51 -3.43 20.44
CA VAL A 174 2.37 -4.22 19.93
C VAL A 174 2.70 -5.70 19.76
N ASP A 175 4.00 -6.02 19.72
CA ASP A 175 4.48 -7.40 19.71
C ASP A 175 5.79 -7.53 20.49
N THR A 176 5.98 -8.66 21.15
CA THR A 176 7.19 -8.96 21.95
C THR A 176 8.11 -9.95 21.25
N ASP A 177 7.67 -10.58 20.14
CA ASP A 177 8.54 -11.47 19.40
C ASP A 177 9.76 -10.71 18.88
N PRO A 178 10.98 -11.21 19.10
CA PRO A 178 12.20 -10.52 18.69
C PRO A 178 12.33 -10.32 17.18
N ALA A 179 11.62 -11.10 16.37
CA ALA A 179 11.60 -10.96 14.93
C ALA A 179 10.51 -10.00 14.43
N ALA A 180 9.54 -9.61 15.27
CA ALA A 180 8.44 -8.75 14.84
C ALA A 180 8.92 -7.34 14.50
N VAL A 181 8.37 -6.79 13.40
CA VAL A 181 8.57 -5.41 12.91
C VAL A 181 7.27 -4.89 12.29
N ILE A 182 7.17 -3.58 12.10
CA ILE A 182 6.06 -2.97 11.37
C ILE A 182 6.57 -2.45 10.03
N THR A 183 6.20 -3.11 8.95
CA THR A 183 6.44 -2.63 7.58
C THR A 183 5.17 -2.11 6.92
N SER A 184 4.00 -2.53 7.41
CA SER A 184 2.69 -2.07 6.96
C SER A 184 2.45 -0.63 7.39
N SER A 185 2.10 0.25 6.45
CA SER A 185 1.79 1.65 6.74
C SER A 185 0.42 1.77 7.40
N PRO A 186 0.28 2.59 8.46
CA PRO A 186 -0.99 2.73 9.17
C PRO A 186 -2.06 3.40 8.32
N VAL A 187 -3.29 2.92 8.47
CA VAL A 187 -4.51 3.59 7.97
C VAL A 187 -5.36 4.00 9.16
N VAL A 188 -5.78 5.26 9.20
CA VAL A 188 -6.60 5.78 10.29
C VAL A 188 -8.03 6.01 9.83
N TYR A 189 -8.98 5.41 10.53
CA TYR A 189 -10.40 5.58 10.28
C TYR A 189 -11.18 5.71 11.58
N ARG A 190 -11.96 6.80 11.74
CA ARG A 190 -12.80 7.10 12.93
C ARG A 190 -12.05 6.98 14.26
N GLY A 191 -10.81 7.47 14.31
CA GLY A 191 -10.00 7.46 15.53
C GLY A 191 -9.34 6.13 15.84
N VAL A 192 -9.34 5.17 14.94
CA VAL A 192 -8.65 3.89 15.08
C VAL A 192 -7.58 3.77 14.00
N ALA A 193 -6.36 3.41 14.38
CA ALA A 193 -5.25 3.09 13.50
C ALA A 193 -5.15 1.57 13.29
N TYR A 194 -5.11 1.13 12.03
CA TYR A 194 -5.02 -0.27 11.64
C TYR A 194 -3.71 -0.53 10.92
N LEU A 195 -3.02 -1.62 11.27
CA LEU A 195 -1.72 -2.01 10.72
C LEU A 195 -1.56 -3.53 10.68
N GLY A 196 -0.65 -3.99 9.82
CA GLY A 196 -0.10 -5.33 9.85
C GLY A 196 1.18 -5.42 10.69
N ILE A 197 1.44 -6.59 11.28
CA ILE A 197 2.72 -6.94 11.90
C ILE A 197 3.43 -7.92 10.96
N SER A 198 4.65 -7.58 10.60
CA SER A 198 5.55 -8.36 9.74
C SER A 198 6.81 -8.77 10.50
N SER A 199 7.75 -9.41 9.82
CA SER A 199 8.89 -10.05 10.45
C SER A 199 10.20 -9.80 9.73
N LYS A 200 11.29 -9.77 10.47
CA LYS A 200 12.64 -9.99 9.97
C LYS A 200 13.09 -11.46 10.05
N GLY A 201 12.21 -12.35 10.56
CA GLY A 201 12.48 -13.77 10.75
C GLY A 201 12.61 -14.55 9.44
N GLU A 202 12.04 -14.06 8.37
CA GLU A 202 12.20 -14.62 7.02
C GLU A 202 13.66 -14.59 6.53
N ALA A 203 14.45 -13.60 6.94
CA ALA A 203 15.89 -13.54 6.67
C ALA A 203 16.74 -14.52 7.51
N GLY A 204 16.11 -15.33 8.36
CA GLY A 204 16.74 -16.30 9.25
C GLY A 204 16.52 -15.92 10.71
N GLY A 205 15.48 -16.44 11.31
CA GLY A 205 15.11 -16.24 12.70
C GLY A 205 14.71 -17.56 13.38
N PRO A 206 14.34 -17.51 14.66
CA PRO A 206 14.03 -18.70 15.45
C PRO A 206 12.70 -19.40 15.09
N GLY A 207 12.03 -19.04 14.01
CA GLY A 207 10.75 -19.64 13.60
C GLY A 207 9.62 -19.47 14.63
N THR A 208 9.63 -18.33 15.34
CA THR A 208 8.71 -18.08 16.47
C THR A 208 7.64 -17.05 16.14
N PHE A 209 7.87 -16.26 15.11
CA PHE A 209 7.04 -15.14 14.72
C PHE A 209 5.65 -15.58 14.24
N ARG A 210 4.64 -14.85 14.68
CA ARG A 210 3.26 -14.98 14.23
C ARG A 210 2.79 -13.67 13.64
N GLY A 211 2.50 -13.65 12.34
CA GLY A 211 1.89 -12.50 11.69
C GLY A 211 0.58 -12.09 12.37
N ALA A 212 0.26 -10.81 12.32
CA ALA A 212 -0.97 -10.32 12.93
C ALA A 212 -1.47 -9.03 12.26
N VAL A 213 -2.76 -8.78 12.41
CA VAL A 213 -3.39 -7.48 12.16
C VAL A 213 -3.78 -6.86 13.49
N ILE A 214 -3.56 -5.56 13.66
CA ILE A 214 -3.83 -4.83 14.91
C ILE A 214 -4.67 -3.58 14.65
N ALA A 215 -5.43 -3.19 15.68
CA ALA A 215 -6.10 -1.92 15.79
C ALA A 215 -5.72 -1.22 17.09
N LEU A 216 -5.39 0.06 17.00
CA LEU A 216 -5.08 0.92 18.15
C LEU A 216 -5.99 2.14 18.16
N ASP A 217 -6.34 2.60 19.34
CA ASP A 217 -6.88 3.94 19.51
C ASP A 217 -5.84 4.96 19.03
N ALA A 218 -6.19 5.76 18.02
CA ALA A 218 -5.24 6.64 17.36
C ALA A 218 -4.73 7.77 18.27
N ALA A 219 -5.53 8.22 19.25
CA ALA A 219 -5.16 9.31 20.14
C ALA A 219 -4.29 8.85 21.32
N THR A 220 -4.42 7.59 21.76
CA THR A 220 -3.75 7.09 22.97
C THR A 220 -2.75 5.99 22.73
N GLY A 221 -2.78 5.35 21.55
CA GLY A 221 -1.98 4.17 21.24
C GLY A 221 -2.43 2.89 21.98
N THR A 222 -3.61 2.91 22.63
CA THR A 222 -4.14 1.72 23.30
C THR A 222 -4.48 0.64 22.29
N LEU A 223 -3.93 -0.56 22.46
CA LEU A 223 -4.27 -1.71 21.62
C LEU A 223 -5.72 -2.13 21.89
N LEU A 224 -6.57 -2.06 20.85
CA LEU A 224 -7.98 -2.40 20.93
C LEU A 224 -8.21 -3.88 20.65
N TRP A 225 -7.57 -4.41 19.61
CA TRP A 225 -7.57 -5.83 19.29
C TRP A 225 -6.33 -6.21 18.46
N LYS A 226 -6.01 -7.50 18.49
CA LYS A 226 -4.93 -8.13 17.70
C LYS A 226 -5.40 -9.50 17.23
N THR A 227 -5.36 -9.74 15.92
CA THR A 227 -5.73 -11.00 15.29
C THR A 227 -4.52 -11.61 14.62
N TYR A 228 -4.12 -12.78 15.06
CA TYR A 228 -3.01 -13.53 14.50
C TYR A 228 -3.40 -14.18 13.17
N THR A 229 -2.45 -14.25 12.23
CA THR A 229 -2.61 -14.87 10.90
C THR A 229 -2.17 -16.33 10.86
N VAL A 230 -1.59 -16.83 11.93
CA VAL A 230 -1.26 -18.25 12.15
C VAL A 230 -1.95 -18.80 13.38
N PRO A 231 -2.26 -20.13 13.43
CA PRO A 231 -2.95 -20.75 14.54
C PRO A 231 -2.22 -20.55 15.87
N SER A 232 -2.97 -20.57 16.97
CA SER A 232 -2.38 -20.74 18.29
C SER A 232 -2.01 -22.22 18.46
N ASN A 233 -0.73 -22.51 18.60
CA ASN A 233 -0.20 -23.86 18.78
C ASN A 233 -0.79 -24.55 20.04
N ASN A 234 -1.94 -25.19 19.95
CA ASN A 234 -2.69 -25.86 21.02
C ASN A 234 -2.96 -24.98 22.27
N GLY A 235 -3.28 -23.69 22.06
CA GLY A 235 -3.50 -22.75 23.15
C GLY A 235 -2.21 -22.23 23.80
N ASN A 236 -1.07 -22.65 23.34
CA ASN A 236 0.22 -22.09 23.74
C ASN A 236 0.51 -20.88 22.85
N SER A 237 0.57 -19.69 23.42
CA SER A 237 0.96 -18.46 22.73
C SER A 237 2.43 -18.47 22.27
N ASP A 238 3.20 -19.46 22.73
CA ASP A 238 4.61 -19.61 22.39
C ASP A 238 4.76 -20.49 21.14
N SER A 239 4.79 -19.86 19.99
CA SER A 239 5.25 -20.45 18.73
C SER A 239 6.75 -20.81 18.73
N ASN A 240 7.41 -20.72 19.87
CA ASN A 240 8.85 -20.85 20.10
C ASN A 240 9.40 -22.29 19.96
N LYS A 241 8.70 -23.20 19.27
CA LYS A 241 9.18 -24.58 19.13
C LYS A 241 9.21 -24.98 17.66
N PRO A 242 10.33 -25.49 17.16
CA PRO A 242 10.38 -26.12 15.83
C PRO A 242 9.23 -27.12 15.67
N GLY A 243 8.54 -27.07 14.54
CA GLY A 243 7.40 -27.93 14.26
C GLY A 243 6.02 -27.36 14.64
N TYR A 244 5.94 -26.09 15.02
CA TYR A 244 4.70 -25.34 15.19
C TYR A 244 4.52 -24.36 14.02
N TYR A 245 3.30 -23.81 13.88
CA TYR A 245 3.03 -22.77 12.88
C TYR A 245 3.73 -21.47 13.23
N SER A 246 4.42 -20.86 12.27
CA SER A 246 4.94 -19.49 12.32
C SER A 246 4.97 -18.88 10.93
N GLY A 247 5.09 -17.56 10.82
CA GLY A 247 5.08 -16.83 9.56
C GLY A 247 3.82 -16.03 9.32
N ASN A 248 3.31 -16.05 8.11
CA ASN A 248 2.12 -15.36 7.60
C ASN A 248 2.15 -13.86 7.94
N ALA A 249 3.28 -13.22 7.65
CA ALA A 249 3.49 -11.81 7.90
C ALA A 249 2.48 -10.95 7.13
N VAL A 250 2.07 -9.82 7.70
CA VAL A 250 1.31 -8.79 7.00
C VAL A 250 2.28 -7.69 6.61
N TRP A 251 2.78 -7.76 5.37
CA TRP A 251 3.95 -7.02 4.91
C TRP A 251 3.73 -5.51 4.68
N SER A 252 4.17 -5.03 3.55
CA SER A 252 4.38 -3.61 3.26
C SER A 252 3.11 -2.82 2.99
N SER A 253 2.00 -3.47 2.98
CA SER A 253 0.77 -2.89 2.50
C SER A 253 0.12 -2.01 3.55
N SER A 254 -0.61 -1.03 3.07
CA SER A 254 -1.64 -0.39 3.87
C SER A 254 -2.85 -1.30 3.91
N PRO A 255 -3.49 -1.49 5.06
CA PRO A 255 -4.81 -2.10 5.12
C PRO A 255 -5.85 -1.24 4.37
N VAL A 256 -6.87 -1.87 3.83
CA VAL A 256 -8.01 -1.17 3.21
C VAL A 256 -9.21 -1.20 4.12
N ILE A 257 -9.87 -0.05 4.28
CA ILE A 257 -11.09 0.07 5.07
C ILE A 257 -12.31 0.11 4.14
N ASP A 258 -13.29 -0.73 4.41
CA ASP A 258 -14.61 -0.67 3.80
C ASP A 258 -15.67 -0.24 4.84
N PRO A 259 -15.99 1.03 4.89
CA PRO A 259 -16.98 1.54 5.85
C PRO A 259 -18.39 0.99 5.64
N ALA A 260 -18.73 0.63 4.41
CA ALA A 260 -20.07 0.17 4.06
C ALA A 260 -20.33 -1.25 4.61
N ARG A 261 -19.27 -2.08 4.65
CA ARG A 261 -19.36 -3.45 5.16
C ARG A 261 -18.84 -3.59 6.60
N GLY A 262 -18.18 -2.55 7.12
CA GLY A 262 -17.50 -2.60 8.42
C GLY A 262 -16.30 -3.55 8.41
N LEU A 263 -15.62 -3.68 7.29
CA LEU A 263 -14.52 -4.61 7.07
C LEU A 263 -13.19 -3.90 6.83
N LEU A 264 -12.13 -4.60 7.20
CA LEU A 264 -10.74 -4.32 6.92
C LEU A 264 -10.20 -5.43 6.02
N TYR A 265 -9.41 -5.09 5.00
CA TYR A 265 -8.78 -6.07 4.11
C TYR A 265 -7.27 -5.94 4.14
N VAL A 266 -6.59 -7.09 4.14
CA VAL A 266 -5.13 -7.23 4.05
C VAL A 266 -4.76 -8.45 3.20
N GLY A 267 -3.52 -8.48 2.69
CA GLY A 267 -2.86 -9.67 2.20
C GLY A 267 -1.88 -10.22 3.23
N THR A 268 -1.64 -11.51 3.22
CA THR A 268 -0.71 -12.21 4.10
C THR A 268 0.41 -12.87 3.32
N GLY A 269 1.49 -13.19 3.99
CA GLY A 269 2.61 -13.93 3.43
C GLY A 269 2.60 -15.41 3.82
N ASN A 270 3.68 -16.08 3.49
CA ASN A 270 3.91 -17.50 3.63
C ASN A 270 4.19 -17.96 5.07
N ASN A 271 4.14 -19.27 5.30
CA ASN A 271 4.62 -19.88 6.54
C ASN A 271 6.16 -19.88 6.62
N TYR A 272 6.73 -19.77 7.82
CA TYR A 272 8.16 -20.00 8.07
C TYR A 272 8.42 -21.39 8.67
N THR A 273 7.48 -21.89 9.48
CA THR A 273 7.47 -23.27 9.97
C THR A 273 6.04 -23.78 10.02
N VAL A 274 5.87 -25.08 9.81
CA VAL A 274 4.59 -25.80 9.96
C VAL A 274 4.80 -27.12 10.69
N PRO A 275 3.78 -27.71 11.32
CA PRO A 275 3.82 -29.05 11.88
C PRO A 275 4.11 -30.12 10.82
N ALA A 276 4.70 -31.25 11.25
CA ALA A 276 4.95 -32.38 10.36
C ALA A 276 3.67 -32.87 9.70
N GLY A 277 3.74 -33.14 8.40
CA GLY A 277 2.62 -33.64 7.60
C GLY A 277 1.72 -32.54 7.00
N ILE A 278 1.96 -31.25 7.30
CA ILE A 278 1.31 -30.12 6.62
C ILE A 278 2.01 -29.86 5.27
N CYS A 279 1.26 -29.40 4.28
CA CYS A 279 1.79 -29.06 2.97
C CYS A 279 2.77 -27.88 3.07
N THR A 280 3.91 -28.01 2.37
CA THR A 280 5.00 -27.00 2.36
C THR A 280 5.21 -26.38 0.98
N ALA A 281 4.49 -26.87 -0.03
CA ALA A 281 4.52 -26.36 -1.39
C ALA A 281 3.16 -26.58 -2.08
N PRO A 282 2.81 -25.77 -3.09
CA PRO A 282 1.55 -25.89 -3.82
C PRO A 282 1.42 -27.25 -4.52
N GLY A 283 0.24 -27.88 -4.41
CA GLY A 283 -0.07 -29.15 -5.07
C GLY A 283 0.71 -30.36 -4.55
N GLN A 284 1.32 -30.25 -3.38
CA GLN A 284 2.06 -31.35 -2.76
C GLN A 284 1.12 -32.51 -2.39
N ALA A 285 1.45 -33.74 -2.83
CA ALA A 285 0.68 -34.92 -2.53
C ALA A 285 1.05 -35.53 -1.16
N GLY A 286 0.05 -36.11 -0.47
CA GLY A 286 0.28 -36.87 0.76
C GLY A 286 0.46 -36.04 2.02
N CYS A 287 0.21 -34.74 1.97
CA CYS A 287 0.20 -33.82 3.11
C CYS A 287 -1.21 -33.33 3.42
N THR A 288 -1.38 -32.73 4.58
CA THR A 288 -2.64 -32.12 5.02
C THR A 288 -2.68 -30.64 4.63
N GLN A 289 -3.85 -30.16 4.22
CA GLN A 289 -4.13 -28.75 4.00
C GLN A 289 -3.85 -27.91 5.26
N PRO A 290 -3.58 -26.61 5.14
CA PRO A 290 -3.41 -25.74 6.28
C PRO A 290 -4.54 -25.83 7.29
N ALA A 291 -4.21 -25.70 8.57
CA ALA A 291 -5.20 -25.72 9.64
C ALA A 291 -6.11 -24.49 9.60
N ALA A 292 -7.28 -24.61 10.20
CA ALA A 292 -8.13 -23.44 10.42
C ALA A 292 -7.36 -22.36 11.24
N GLY A 293 -7.33 -21.13 10.72
CA GLY A 293 -6.56 -20.03 11.30
C GLY A 293 -5.14 -19.91 10.79
N ASP A 294 -4.69 -20.76 9.88
CA ASP A 294 -3.47 -20.59 9.11
C ASP A 294 -3.80 -19.91 7.78
N TYR A 295 -3.56 -18.62 7.74
CA TYR A 295 -3.91 -17.74 6.62
C TYR A 295 -2.68 -17.42 5.78
N LEU A 296 -1.93 -18.46 5.35
CA LEU A 296 -0.80 -18.27 4.44
C LEU A 296 -1.27 -17.75 3.06
N ASP A 297 -0.51 -16.89 2.45
CA ASP A 297 -0.71 -16.35 1.09
C ASP A 297 -2.18 -16.08 0.73
N SER A 298 -2.85 -15.37 1.62
CA SER A 298 -4.30 -15.20 1.61
C SER A 298 -4.72 -13.75 1.48
N ILE A 299 -5.88 -13.55 0.88
CA ILE A 299 -6.65 -12.31 0.98
C ILE A 299 -7.58 -12.46 2.17
N LEU A 300 -7.48 -11.54 3.14
CA LEU A 300 -8.14 -11.67 4.43
C LEU A 300 -9.05 -10.47 4.69
N ALA A 301 -10.28 -10.73 5.11
CA ALA A 301 -11.21 -9.71 5.61
C ALA A 301 -11.45 -9.88 7.10
N LEU A 302 -11.29 -8.78 7.85
CA LEU A 302 -11.53 -8.71 9.30
C LEU A 302 -12.61 -7.68 9.61
N ARG A 303 -13.39 -7.91 10.68
CA ARG A 303 -14.33 -6.90 11.18
C ARG A 303 -13.58 -5.76 11.84
N LEU A 304 -13.92 -4.53 11.50
CA LEU A 304 -13.32 -3.33 12.11
C LEU A 304 -13.56 -3.26 13.61
N SER A 305 -14.67 -3.82 14.10
CA SER A 305 -15.11 -3.72 15.50
C SER A 305 -14.24 -4.50 16.46
N ASP A 306 -13.77 -5.67 16.06
CA ASP A 306 -13.19 -6.65 16.99
C ASP A 306 -12.06 -7.50 16.37
N GLY A 307 -11.75 -7.28 15.09
CA GLY A 307 -10.71 -8.01 14.37
C GLY A 307 -11.05 -9.47 14.03
N THR A 308 -12.29 -9.91 14.26
CA THR A 308 -12.68 -11.28 13.87
C THR A 308 -12.66 -11.44 12.36
N VAL A 309 -12.12 -12.57 11.88
CA VAL A 309 -12.06 -12.89 10.45
C VAL A 309 -13.47 -13.11 9.92
N ALA A 310 -13.84 -12.35 8.89
CA ALA A 310 -15.13 -12.43 8.22
C ALA A 310 -15.09 -13.46 7.09
N TRP A 311 -14.01 -13.45 6.31
CA TRP A 311 -13.73 -14.43 5.25
C TRP A 311 -12.24 -14.45 4.93
N VAL A 312 -11.79 -15.52 4.30
CA VAL A 312 -10.45 -15.73 3.78
C VAL A 312 -10.56 -16.33 2.37
N ASP A 313 -9.68 -15.88 1.47
CA ASP A 313 -9.43 -16.52 0.18
C ASP A 313 -7.96 -16.95 0.15
N HIS A 314 -7.73 -18.27 0.25
CA HIS A 314 -6.40 -18.88 0.16
C HIS A 314 -6.02 -19.04 -1.30
N THR A 315 -4.90 -18.44 -1.71
CA THR A 315 -4.41 -18.61 -3.08
C THR A 315 -3.47 -19.79 -3.24
N LEU A 316 -2.91 -20.29 -2.14
CA LEU A 316 -2.05 -21.47 -2.07
C LEU A 316 -2.45 -22.40 -0.93
N ASP A 317 -2.11 -23.68 -1.06
CA ASP A 317 -2.31 -24.72 -0.05
C ASP A 317 -1.03 -25.09 0.72
N GLY A 318 0.09 -24.49 0.36
CA GLY A 318 1.39 -24.63 1.05
C GLY A 318 2.44 -23.74 0.43
N ASP A 319 3.14 -23.00 1.28
CA ASP A 319 4.32 -22.21 0.96
C ASP A 319 5.17 -22.09 2.24
N LEU A 320 6.35 -22.69 2.21
CA LEU A 320 7.29 -22.71 3.33
C LEU A 320 8.62 -22.14 2.84
N TRP A 321 8.64 -20.83 2.64
CA TRP A 321 9.82 -20.15 2.14
C TRP A 321 10.48 -19.30 3.23
N THR A 322 11.81 -19.36 3.32
CA THR A 322 12.64 -18.40 4.06
C THR A 322 13.98 -18.30 3.35
N VAL A 323 14.71 -17.19 3.52
CA VAL A 323 16.02 -16.99 2.90
C VAL A 323 16.98 -18.17 3.16
N PRO A 324 17.12 -18.72 4.40
CA PRO A 324 17.99 -19.87 4.63
C PRO A 324 17.41 -21.23 4.20
N GLN A 325 16.10 -21.32 3.98
CA GLN A 325 15.41 -22.56 3.58
C GLN A 325 14.34 -22.25 2.54
N PRO A 326 14.73 -21.98 1.29
CA PRO A 326 13.80 -21.62 0.22
C PRO A 326 13.05 -22.86 -0.28
N SER A 327 12.01 -23.26 0.46
CA SER A 327 11.15 -24.41 0.14
C SER A 327 9.72 -23.91 -0.09
N GLY A 328 9.38 -23.66 -1.32
CA GLY A 328 8.12 -23.04 -1.71
C GLY A 328 8.37 -21.90 -2.68
N PRO A 329 7.29 -21.32 -3.24
CA PRO A 329 7.45 -20.30 -4.27
C PRO A 329 7.65 -18.87 -3.76
N ASP A 330 7.39 -18.56 -2.49
CA ASP A 330 7.39 -17.21 -1.91
C ASP A 330 6.34 -16.29 -2.60
N PHE A 331 5.08 -16.71 -2.57
CA PHE A 331 4.00 -15.98 -3.24
C PHE A 331 3.22 -15.06 -2.31
N ASP A 332 3.93 -14.40 -1.41
CA ASP A 332 3.38 -13.38 -0.51
C ASP A 332 2.51 -12.34 -1.21
N PHE A 333 1.50 -11.85 -0.49
CA PHE A 333 0.86 -10.58 -0.77
C PHE A 333 1.66 -9.44 -0.13
N GLY A 334 2.73 -9.00 -0.80
CA GLY A 334 3.51 -7.83 -0.38
C GLY A 334 2.78 -6.52 -0.68
N ALA A 335 1.93 -6.47 -1.69
CA ALA A 335 1.10 -5.34 -2.07
C ALA A 335 -0.07 -5.10 -1.11
N GLY A 336 -0.56 -3.86 -1.03
CA GLY A 336 -1.84 -3.51 -0.44
C GLY A 336 -3.01 -3.79 -1.36
N PRO A 337 -4.19 -4.17 -0.82
CA PRO A 337 -5.39 -4.21 -1.63
C PRO A 337 -5.80 -2.81 -2.10
N ASN A 338 -6.61 -2.74 -3.16
CA ASN A 338 -7.32 -1.53 -3.57
C ASN A 338 -8.83 -1.83 -3.58
N LEU A 339 -9.65 -0.99 -2.95
CA LEU A 339 -11.10 -1.09 -3.08
C LEU A 339 -11.59 -0.12 -4.15
N PHE A 340 -12.20 -0.64 -5.21
CA PHE A 340 -12.62 0.15 -6.36
C PHE A 340 -14.00 -0.25 -6.88
N THR A 341 -14.56 0.64 -7.69
CA THR A 341 -15.86 0.42 -8.35
C THR A 341 -15.63 0.04 -9.80
N SER A 342 -16.36 -0.96 -10.26
CA SER A 342 -16.32 -1.47 -11.62
C SER A 342 -17.73 -1.70 -12.17
N ARG A 343 -17.87 -1.90 -13.48
CA ARG A 343 -19.09 -2.41 -14.10
C ARG A 343 -18.98 -3.92 -14.27
N ASP A 344 -19.98 -4.63 -13.81
CA ASP A 344 -20.08 -6.07 -14.06
C ASP A 344 -20.28 -6.31 -15.57
N PRO A 345 -19.42 -7.11 -16.23
CA PRO A 345 -19.45 -7.25 -17.69
C PRO A 345 -20.66 -8.05 -18.20
N VAL A 346 -21.32 -8.82 -17.33
CA VAL A 346 -22.49 -9.63 -17.69
C VAL A 346 -23.78 -8.86 -17.47
N THR A 347 -23.92 -8.24 -16.31
CA THR A 347 -25.18 -7.56 -15.91
C THR A 347 -25.18 -6.06 -16.22
N GLY A 348 -24.03 -5.47 -16.49
CA GLY A 348 -23.85 -4.02 -16.69
C GLY A 348 -24.05 -3.19 -15.42
N ARG A 349 -24.28 -3.83 -14.27
CA ARG A 349 -24.50 -3.13 -12.99
C ARG A 349 -23.15 -2.70 -12.39
N THR A 350 -23.19 -1.59 -11.66
CA THR A 350 -22.05 -1.16 -10.85
C THR A 350 -21.85 -2.12 -9.70
N ARG A 351 -20.61 -2.57 -9.49
CA ARG A 351 -20.17 -3.40 -8.35
C ARG A 351 -18.88 -2.86 -7.77
N GLN A 352 -18.62 -3.14 -6.52
CA GLN A 352 -17.30 -2.95 -5.92
C GLN A 352 -16.50 -4.25 -6.03
N LEU A 353 -15.20 -4.11 -6.24
CA LEU A 353 -14.23 -5.18 -6.18
C LEU A 353 -13.07 -4.76 -5.27
N LEU A 354 -12.48 -5.75 -4.63
CA LEU A 354 -11.22 -5.64 -3.93
C LEU A 354 -10.14 -6.27 -4.82
N GLY A 355 -9.13 -5.48 -5.19
CA GLY A 355 -8.03 -5.97 -6.01
C GLY A 355 -6.73 -5.98 -5.25
N ILE A 356 -5.84 -6.92 -5.52
CA ILE A 356 -4.52 -7.04 -4.89
C ILE A 356 -3.52 -7.74 -5.81
N GLY A 357 -2.29 -7.24 -5.84
CA GLY A 357 -1.16 -7.88 -6.51
C GLY A 357 -0.46 -8.89 -5.60
N GLN A 358 0.16 -9.89 -6.19
CA GLN A 358 0.89 -10.96 -5.51
C GLN A 358 2.28 -11.16 -6.13
N LYS A 359 3.26 -11.61 -5.37
CA LYS A 359 4.62 -11.96 -5.85
C LYS A 359 4.62 -13.05 -6.94
N SER A 360 3.52 -13.78 -7.10
CA SER A 360 3.30 -14.71 -8.23
C SER A 360 3.17 -14.03 -9.60
N GLY A 361 3.13 -12.69 -9.67
CA GLY A 361 2.83 -11.93 -10.89
C GLY A 361 1.34 -11.87 -11.22
N VAL A 362 0.48 -12.41 -10.37
CA VAL A 362 -0.97 -12.41 -10.54
C VAL A 362 -1.59 -11.20 -9.84
N TYR A 363 -2.48 -10.51 -10.52
CA TYR A 363 -3.42 -9.57 -9.92
C TYR A 363 -4.76 -10.23 -9.72
N TRP A 364 -5.24 -10.24 -8.48
CA TRP A 364 -6.51 -10.84 -8.06
C TRP A 364 -7.57 -9.75 -7.90
N ALA A 365 -8.80 -10.03 -8.31
CA ALA A 365 -9.96 -9.19 -7.99
C ALA A 365 -11.08 -10.06 -7.44
N VAL A 366 -11.50 -9.74 -6.22
CA VAL A 366 -12.47 -10.53 -5.47
C VAL A 366 -13.69 -9.70 -5.09
N ASP A 367 -14.83 -10.36 -4.82
CA ASP A 367 -15.99 -9.72 -4.19
C ASP A 367 -15.65 -9.36 -2.74
N PRO A 368 -15.69 -8.06 -2.35
CA PRO A 368 -15.30 -7.64 -1.01
C PRO A 368 -16.22 -8.17 0.11
N ALA A 369 -17.42 -8.66 -0.21
CA ALA A 369 -18.31 -9.21 0.79
C ALA A 369 -18.02 -10.68 1.12
N THR A 370 -17.45 -11.45 0.18
CA THR A 370 -17.34 -12.90 0.28
C THR A 370 -15.94 -13.46 0.06
N GLY A 371 -15.02 -12.68 -0.54
CA GLY A 371 -13.70 -13.15 -0.98
C GLY A 371 -13.75 -13.92 -2.32
N THR A 372 -14.92 -14.15 -2.90
CA THR A 372 -15.03 -14.91 -4.13
C THR A 372 -14.30 -14.21 -5.28
N VAL A 373 -13.42 -14.93 -5.96
CA VAL A 373 -12.67 -14.42 -7.12
C VAL A 373 -13.62 -14.05 -8.25
N ALA A 374 -13.61 -12.79 -8.64
CA ALA A 374 -14.35 -12.28 -9.80
C ALA A 374 -13.56 -12.46 -11.09
N TRP A 375 -12.26 -12.21 -11.03
CA TRP A 375 -11.28 -12.46 -12.08
C TRP A 375 -9.86 -12.40 -11.52
N GLN A 376 -8.93 -12.99 -12.25
CA GLN A 376 -7.50 -12.91 -11.99
C GLN A 376 -6.73 -12.74 -13.29
N THR A 377 -5.56 -12.12 -13.24
CA THR A 377 -4.74 -11.87 -14.44
C THR A 377 -3.27 -12.04 -14.12
N VAL A 378 -2.59 -12.87 -14.88
CA VAL A 378 -1.13 -12.95 -14.87
C VAL A 378 -0.61 -11.70 -15.61
N VAL A 379 0.09 -10.82 -14.91
CA VAL A 379 0.71 -9.62 -15.48
C VAL A 379 2.11 -9.92 -15.98
N GLY A 380 2.82 -10.78 -15.28
CA GLY A 380 4.14 -11.25 -15.65
C GLY A 380 4.57 -12.47 -14.83
N PRO A 381 5.82 -12.89 -14.91
CA PRO A 381 6.34 -14.04 -14.17
C PRO A 381 6.39 -13.78 -12.66
N ALA A 382 6.41 -14.85 -11.90
CA ALA A 382 6.75 -14.79 -10.49
C ALA A 382 8.22 -14.38 -10.27
N GLY A 383 8.51 -13.84 -9.10
CA GLY A 383 9.89 -13.61 -8.67
C GLY A 383 10.68 -14.89 -8.45
N ASN A 384 11.95 -14.74 -8.16
CA ASN A 384 12.89 -15.84 -7.87
C ASN A 384 12.99 -16.20 -6.38
N GLY A 385 11.97 -15.85 -5.59
CA GLY A 385 11.97 -15.90 -4.13
C GLY A 385 12.54 -14.61 -3.52
N GLY A 386 11.87 -14.10 -2.50
CA GLY A 386 12.20 -12.85 -1.82
C GLY A 386 11.65 -11.60 -2.46
N ASN A 387 11.71 -11.45 -3.77
CA ASN A 387 11.16 -10.30 -4.51
C ASN A 387 10.71 -10.69 -5.91
N GLY A 388 9.73 -9.96 -6.43
CA GLY A 388 9.25 -10.09 -7.80
C GLY A 388 7.74 -10.10 -7.91
N GLY A 389 7.26 -10.31 -9.10
CA GLY A 389 5.84 -10.19 -9.39
C GLY A 389 5.30 -8.79 -9.08
N ILE A 390 4.08 -8.69 -8.53
CA ILE A 390 3.45 -7.42 -8.12
C ILE A 390 3.63 -7.27 -6.61
N GLU A 391 4.65 -6.53 -6.18
CA GLU A 391 5.13 -6.65 -4.80
C GLU A 391 4.67 -5.52 -3.85
N TYR A 392 4.86 -4.24 -4.19
CA TYR A 392 4.66 -3.18 -3.19
C TYR A 392 3.29 -2.51 -3.23
N GLY A 393 2.72 -2.27 -4.37
CA GLY A 393 1.39 -1.68 -4.43
C GLY A 393 0.96 -1.26 -5.83
N THR A 394 -0.34 -1.26 -6.03
CA THR A 394 -1.00 -0.92 -7.28
C THR A 394 -1.83 0.35 -7.11
N ALA A 395 -2.20 0.99 -8.22
CA ALA A 395 -3.06 2.17 -8.20
C ALA A 395 -4.34 1.94 -9.01
N THR A 396 -5.40 2.70 -8.68
CA THR A 396 -6.60 2.73 -9.50
C THR A 396 -7.20 4.13 -9.56
N ASP A 397 -7.50 4.60 -10.77
CA ASP A 397 -8.21 5.85 -11.01
C ASP A 397 -9.73 5.66 -11.20
N GLY A 398 -10.22 4.44 -10.93
CA GLY A 398 -11.61 4.02 -11.15
C GLY A 398 -11.93 3.68 -12.62
N ARG A 399 -11.00 3.91 -13.55
CA ARG A 399 -11.11 3.55 -14.97
C ARG A 399 -10.16 2.42 -15.34
N ARG A 400 -9.02 2.34 -14.66
CA ARG A 400 -7.97 1.36 -14.86
C ARG A 400 -7.36 0.98 -13.52
N ILE A 401 -6.72 -0.16 -13.50
CA ILE A 401 -5.81 -0.59 -12.44
C ILE A 401 -4.41 -0.55 -13.04
N TYR A 402 -3.44 -0.08 -12.28
CA TYR A 402 -2.06 0.06 -12.71
C TYR A 402 -1.16 -0.75 -11.79
N ALA A 403 -0.36 -1.62 -12.37
CA ALA A 403 0.57 -2.49 -11.66
C ALA A 403 1.99 -2.33 -12.20
N ALA A 404 2.96 -2.49 -11.32
CA ALA A 404 4.35 -2.69 -11.65
C ALA A 404 4.69 -4.17 -11.47
N GLU A 405 5.37 -4.75 -12.42
CA GLU A 405 5.77 -6.15 -12.48
C GLU A 405 7.29 -6.26 -12.46
N GLY A 406 7.82 -6.97 -11.47
CA GLY A 406 9.26 -7.17 -11.31
C GLY A 406 9.69 -8.59 -11.63
N ASP A 407 9.98 -8.90 -12.89
CA ASP A 407 10.54 -10.20 -13.31
C ASP A 407 11.97 -10.39 -12.79
N THR A 408 12.12 -10.62 -11.49
CA THR A 408 13.44 -10.82 -10.85
C THR A 408 14.06 -12.16 -11.21
N ALA A 409 13.27 -13.11 -11.71
CA ALA A 409 13.73 -14.41 -12.21
C ALA A 409 14.25 -14.35 -13.66
N ARG A 410 14.10 -13.22 -14.34
CA ARG A 410 14.49 -13.06 -15.75
C ARG A 410 13.85 -14.08 -16.69
N ILE A 411 12.62 -14.47 -16.43
CA ILE A 411 11.85 -15.42 -17.24
C ILE A 411 11.26 -14.69 -18.45
N PRO A 412 11.54 -15.15 -19.68
CA PRO A 412 10.96 -14.52 -20.87
C PRO A 412 9.43 -14.57 -20.84
N TYR A 413 8.77 -13.43 -20.99
CA TYR A 413 7.31 -13.34 -21.12
C TYR A 413 6.89 -12.35 -22.19
N THR A 414 5.68 -12.52 -22.70
CA THR A 414 5.13 -11.70 -23.78
C THR A 414 4.26 -10.60 -23.22
N LEU A 415 4.56 -9.35 -23.54
CA LEU A 415 3.79 -8.19 -23.13
C LEU A 415 2.37 -8.22 -23.73
N GLY A 416 1.38 -7.97 -22.87
CA GLY A 416 -0.03 -8.00 -23.21
C GLY A 416 -0.59 -6.67 -23.71
N GLY A 417 -1.91 -6.66 -23.94
CA GLY A 417 -2.67 -5.46 -24.30
C GLY A 417 -2.63 -5.09 -25.78
N SER A 418 -2.84 -3.80 -26.05
CA SER A 418 -2.89 -3.23 -27.41
C SER A 418 -1.96 -2.03 -27.62
N GLY A 419 -1.06 -1.80 -26.68
CA GLY A 419 -0.07 -0.71 -26.74
C GLY A 419 1.07 -0.97 -27.73
N PRO A 420 2.03 -0.05 -27.85
CA PRO A 420 3.12 -0.13 -28.84
C PRO A 420 4.08 -1.32 -28.61
N TYR A 421 4.07 -1.91 -27.43
CA TYR A 421 4.94 -3.03 -27.04
C TYR A 421 4.20 -4.38 -27.01
N ALA A 422 2.90 -4.42 -27.36
CA ALA A 422 2.10 -5.64 -27.37
C ALA A 422 2.74 -6.73 -28.24
N GLY A 423 2.89 -7.94 -27.68
CA GLY A 423 3.54 -9.07 -28.37
C GLY A 423 5.08 -9.08 -28.30
N GLN A 424 5.72 -8.06 -27.73
CA GLN A 424 7.15 -8.08 -27.47
C GLN A 424 7.48 -9.08 -26.35
N VAL A 425 8.56 -9.84 -26.50
CA VAL A 425 9.09 -10.71 -25.46
C VAL A 425 10.18 -9.96 -24.69
N VAL A 426 10.08 -9.95 -23.37
CA VAL A 426 11.02 -9.27 -22.45
C VAL A 426 11.44 -10.20 -21.32
N THR A 427 12.51 -9.84 -20.58
CA THR A 427 13.06 -10.55 -19.42
C THR A 427 13.38 -9.58 -18.30
N GLY A 428 12.60 -8.57 -18.13
CA GLY A 428 12.75 -7.55 -17.10
C GLY A 428 11.40 -7.04 -16.68
N GLY A 429 11.38 -6.04 -15.82
CA GLY A 429 10.17 -5.43 -15.31
C GLY A 429 9.32 -4.77 -16.38
N SER A 430 8.08 -4.49 -16.03
CA SER A 430 7.14 -3.76 -16.85
C SER A 430 6.06 -3.08 -16.00
N TRP A 431 5.41 -2.07 -16.58
CA TRP A 431 4.22 -1.45 -16.03
C TRP A 431 3.01 -1.81 -16.89
N ALA A 432 1.89 -2.11 -16.26
CA ALA A 432 0.66 -2.54 -16.94
C ALA A 432 -0.56 -1.73 -16.50
N ALA A 433 -1.53 -1.57 -17.42
CA ALA A 433 -2.88 -1.16 -17.07
C ALA A 433 -3.86 -2.29 -17.34
N LEU A 434 -4.76 -2.54 -16.38
CA LEU A 434 -5.80 -3.55 -16.46
C LEU A 434 -7.18 -2.89 -16.51
N ASP A 435 -8.10 -3.53 -17.23
CA ASP A 435 -9.52 -3.20 -17.18
C ASP A 435 -10.12 -3.65 -15.84
N PRO A 436 -10.71 -2.77 -15.02
CA PRO A 436 -11.19 -3.13 -13.69
C PRO A 436 -12.41 -4.06 -13.70
N ALA A 437 -13.09 -4.21 -14.85
CA ALA A 437 -14.26 -5.08 -14.96
C ALA A 437 -13.88 -6.53 -15.26
N THR A 438 -12.80 -6.75 -16.01
CA THR A 438 -12.46 -8.04 -16.62
C THR A 438 -11.04 -8.52 -16.32
N GLY A 439 -10.18 -7.65 -15.82
CA GLY A 439 -8.76 -7.93 -15.64
C GLY A 439 -7.94 -7.91 -16.94
N LYS A 440 -8.57 -7.65 -18.08
CA LYS A 440 -7.85 -7.63 -19.37
C LYS A 440 -6.73 -6.59 -19.34
N ILE A 441 -5.51 -6.99 -19.72
CA ILE A 441 -4.40 -6.07 -19.92
C ILE A 441 -4.76 -5.12 -21.08
N LEU A 442 -4.79 -3.83 -20.81
CA LEU A 442 -5.08 -2.78 -21.80
C LEU A 442 -3.82 -2.35 -22.56
N TRP A 443 -2.75 -2.15 -21.80
CA TRP A 443 -1.40 -1.90 -22.31
C TRP A 443 -0.38 -2.42 -21.31
N GLN A 444 0.81 -2.73 -21.79
CA GLN A 444 1.96 -3.10 -20.99
C GLN A 444 3.22 -2.49 -21.60
N THR A 445 4.03 -1.82 -20.77
CA THR A 445 5.22 -1.08 -21.17
C THR A 445 6.42 -1.67 -20.44
N PRO A 446 7.46 -2.15 -21.12
CA PRO A 446 8.65 -2.68 -20.48
C PRO A 446 9.48 -1.56 -19.85
N ASP A 447 10.24 -1.89 -18.81
CA ASP A 447 11.33 -1.03 -18.37
C ASP A 447 12.32 -0.81 -19.52
N PRO A 448 12.69 0.46 -19.83
CA PRO A 448 13.57 0.76 -20.98
C PRO A 448 14.97 0.15 -20.87
N HIS A 449 15.41 -0.20 -19.66
CA HIS A 449 16.72 -0.76 -19.37
C HIS A 449 16.65 -2.25 -18.99
N GLY A 450 15.42 -2.81 -18.92
CA GLY A 450 15.17 -4.18 -18.48
C GLY A 450 15.47 -4.37 -16.98
N ASP A 451 15.34 -3.33 -16.18
CA ASP A 451 15.46 -3.38 -14.72
C ASP A 451 14.20 -4.00 -14.09
N PHE A 452 14.14 -4.12 -12.78
CA PHE A 452 13.03 -4.73 -12.07
C PHE A 452 12.05 -3.67 -11.55
N ASP A 453 10.76 -3.83 -11.84
CA ASP A 453 9.72 -2.86 -11.50
C ASP A 453 8.81 -3.39 -10.38
N THR A 454 9.27 -3.33 -9.14
CA THR A 454 8.48 -3.76 -7.98
C THR A 454 7.88 -2.61 -7.18
N SER A 455 8.10 -1.34 -7.58
CA SER A 455 7.70 -0.17 -6.80
C SER A 455 6.19 0.00 -6.69
N TYR A 456 5.77 0.82 -5.70
CA TYR A 456 4.41 1.35 -5.70
C TYR A 456 4.13 2.16 -6.97
N VAL A 457 2.93 2.01 -7.49
CA VAL A 457 2.40 2.85 -8.58
C VAL A 457 1.49 3.92 -7.98
N THR A 458 1.57 5.15 -8.51
CA THR A 458 0.72 6.27 -8.13
C THR A 458 0.08 6.87 -9.37
N ALA A 459 -1.21 7.24 -9.30
CA ALA A 459 -1.93 7.86 -10.40
C ALA A 459 -2.44 9.26 -10.03
N ALA A 460 -2.39 10.19 -11.00
CA ALA A 460 -2.98 11.53 -10.86
C ALA A 460 -3.27 12.13 -12.23
N ASN A 461 -4.48 12.60 -12.45
CA ASN A 461 -4.90 13.38 -13.63
C ASN A 461 -4.39 12.82 -14.98
N GLY A 462 -4.48 11.50 -15.17
CA GLY A 462 -4.08 10.82 -16.41
C GLY A 462 -2.57 10.54 -16.53
N VAL A 463 -1.79 10.77 -15.48
CA VAL A 463 -0.37 10.40 -15.38
C VAL A 463 -0.18 9.34 -14.33
N ILE A 464 0.68 8.38 -14.60
CA ILE A 464 1.14 7.36 -13.66
C ILE A 464 2.58 7.64 -13.31
N TYR A 465 2.91 7.51 -12.04
CA TYR A 465 4.27 7.59 -11.51
C TYR A 465 4.66 6.22 -10.97
N ALA A 466 5.74 5.67 -11.49
CA ALA A 466 6.25 4.35 -11.13
C ALA A 466 7.77 4.37 -11.05
N GLY A 467 8.30 3.64 -10.08
CA GLY A 467 9.74 3.51 -9.87
C GLY A 467 10.29 2.20 -10.44
N SER A 468 11.61 2.12 -10.48
CA SER A 468 12.36 0.90 -10.83
C SER A 468 13.47 0.64 -9.82
N LEU A 469 13.90 -0.61 -9.69
CA LEU A 469 15.07 -1.00 -8.90
C LEU A 469 16.40 -0.72 -9.61
N ALA A 470 16.39 0.05 -10.70
CA ALA A 470 17.58 0.40 -11.45
C ALA A 470 18.73 0.85 -10.54
N SER A 471 19.95 0.42 -10.87
CA SER A 471 21.13 0.72 -10.07
C SER A 471 22.04 1.79 -10.70
N ALA A 472 21.93 2.03 -11.99
CA ALA A 472 22.81 2.92 -12.74
C ALA A 472 22.12 3.70 -13.87
N SER A 473 20.81 3.56 -14.00
CA SER A 473 20.00 4.18 -15.07
C SER A 473 18.89 5.06 -14.49
N THR A 474 17.89 5.40 -15.29
CA THR A 474 16.68 6.07 -14.81
C THR A 474 15.83 5.11 -13.98
N ASP A 475 15.29 5.61 -12.88
CA ASP A 475 14.61 4.84 -11.84
C ASP A 475 13.29 5.46 -11.38
N MET A 476 12.97 6.67 -11.87
CA MET A 476 11.69 7.36 -11.66
C MET A 476 11.06 7.68 -13.01
N TYR A 477 9.81 7.28 -13.22
CA TYR A 477 9.10 7.43 -14.48
C TYR A 477 7.73 8.07 -14.30
N ALA A 478 7.30 8.84 -15.30
CA ALA A 478 5.92 9.26 -15.48
C ALA A 478 5.42 8.72 -16.83
N LEU A 479 4.28 8.01 -16.81
CA LEU A 479 3.68 7.41 -18.00
C LEU A 479 2.28 7.99 -18.25
N ASP A 480 1.87 8.02 -19.51
CA ASP A 480 0.48 8.31 -19.87
C ASP A 480 -0.43 7.16 -19.43
N ALA A 481 -1.40 7.45 -18.60
CA ALA A 481 -2.31 6.46 -18.01
C ALA A 481 -3.17 5.74 -19.06
N ALA A 482 -3.41 6.36 -20.22
CA ALA A 482 -4.24 5.78 -21.26
C ALA A 482 -3.47 4.84 -22.20
N THR A 483 -2.19 5.11 -22.42
CA THR A 483 -1.39 4.45 -23.46
C THR A 483 -0.17 3.70 -22.95
N GLY A 484 0.29 3.98 -21.73
CA GLY A 484 1.55 3.47 -21.19
C GLY A 484 2.80 4.15 -21.76
N THR A 485 2.66 5.20 -22.57
CA THR A 485 3.79 5.92 -23.13
C THR A 485 4.58 6.62 -22.02
N ILE A 486 5.90 6.42 -21.97
CA ILE A 486 6.77 7.13 -21.02
C ILE A 486 6.83 8.60 -21.44
N LEU A 487 6.39 9.49 -20.56
CA LEU A 487 6.35 10.94 -20.75
C LEU A 487 7.59 11.64 -20.17
N TRP A 488 8.14 11.07 -19.12
CA TRP A 488 9.26 11.62 -18.39
C TRP A 488 10.00 10.52 -17.63
N SER A 489 11.30 10.71 -17.44
CA SER A 489 12.14 9.85 -16.60
C SER A 489 13.23 10.67 -15.91
N PHE A 490 13.71 10.16 -14.76
CA PHE A 490 14.75 10.80 -13.96
C PHE A 490 15.63 9.74 -13.29
N ALA A 491 16.94 9.98 -13.28
CA ALA A 491 17.90 9.16 -12.55
C ALA A 491 18.07 9.75 -11.15
N SER A 492 17.46 9.11 -10.16
CA SER A 492 17.55 9.58 -8.76
C SER A 492 18.89 9.24 -8.11
N GLY A 493 19.59 8.26 -8.66
CA GLY A 493 20.86 7.74 -8.15
C GLY A 493 20.73 6.58 -7.18
N GLY A 494 19.56 5.98 -7.05
CA GLY A 494 19.34 4.79 -6.25
C GLY A 494 17.98 4.15 -6.50
N SER A 495 17.85 2.87 -6.23
CA SER A 495 16.63 2.10 -6.45
C SER A 495 15.40 2.74 -5.81
N VAL A 496 14.27 2.70 -6.51
CA VAL A 496 13.02 3.33 -6.07
C VAL A 496 11.96 2.26 -5.83
N THR A 497 11.61 2.05 -4.57
CA THR A 497 10.53 1.14 -4.15
C THR A 497 9.31 1.91 -3.64
N GLY A 498 9.52 3.09 -3.04
CA GLY A 498 8.46 3.94 -2.51
C GLY A 498 7.59 4.56 -3.60
N GLY A 499 6.34 4.83 -3.28
CA GLY A 499 5.41 5.53 -4.15
C GLY A 499 5.68 7.05 -4.20
N ALA A 500 5.26 7.68 -5.28
CA ALA A 500 5.22 9.12 -5.39
C ALA A 500 3.99 9.70 -4.67
N ALA A 501 4.15 10.71 -3.83
CA ALA A 501 3.03 11.48 -3.30
C ALA A 501 2.77 12.71 -4.19
N ILE A 502 1.54 12.85 -4.66
CA ILE A 502 1.15 13.95 -5.56
C ILE A 502 0.31 14.95 -4.78
N ALA A 503 0.77 16.17 -4.70
CA ALA A 503 0.07 17.21 -3.95
C ALA A 503 0.36 18.62 -4.50
N GLY A 504 -0.71 19.33 -4.86
CA GLY A 504 -0.61 20.75 -5.27
C GLY A 504 0.28 21.00 -6.47
N GLY A 505 0.22 20.20 -7.51
CA GLY A 505 1.04 20.33 -8.71
C GLY A 505 2.51 19.95 -8.52
N SER A 506 2.81 19.17 -7.48
CA SER A 506 4.15 18.69 -7.18
C SER A 506 4.15 17.18 -6.91
N VAL A 507 5.25 16.53 -7.26
CA VAL A 507 5.55 15.13 -7.00
C VAL A 507 6.63 15.06 -5.95
N TYR A 508 6.37 14.38 -4.83
CA TYR A 508 7.34 14.14 -3.75
C TYR A 508 7.71 12.67 -3.72
N TRP A 509 8.99 12.35 -3.82
CA TRP A 509 9.44 10.98 -4.01
C TRP A 509 10.76 10.69 -3.32
N GLY A 510 10.83 9.56 -2.60
CA GLY A 510 12.03 9.05 -1.98
C GLY A 510 12.87 8.22 -2.94
N SER A 511 14.16 8.11 -2.68
CA SER A 511 15.10 7.30 -3.42
C SER A 511 16.04 6.55 -2.47
N GLY A 512 16.43 5.36 -2.87
CA GLY A 512 17.25 4.42 -2.14
C GLY A 512 16.45 3.31 -1.46
N TYR A 513 17.04 2.13 -1.43
CA TYR A 513 16.55 1.00 -0.66
C TYR A 513 17.70 0.40 0.14
N CYS A 514 17.41 -0.49 1.07
CA CYS A 514 18.36 -0.99 2.09
C CYS A 514 19.58 -1.80 1.58
N GLY A 515 19.82 -1.83 0.28
CA GLY A 515 20.91 -2.58 -0.34
C GLY A 515 20.61 -4.06 -0.52
N THR A 516 21.57 -4.81 -1.04
CA THR A 516 21.42 -6.24 -1.37
C THR A 516 20.97 -7.10 -0.19
N ALA A 517 21.23 -6.66 1.04
CA ALA A 517 20.83 -7.36 2.24
C ALA A 517 19.30 -7.44 2.47
N CYS A 518 18.49 -6.59 1.78
CA CYS A 518 17.02 -6.62 1.91
C CYS A 518 16.32 -7.37 0.77
N LEU A 519 16.98 -7.57 -0.35
CA LEU A 519 16.36 -8.10 -1.57
C LEU A 519 17.10 -9.35 -2.12
N GLY A 520 17.86 -10.02 -1.29
CA GLY A 520 18.57 -11.22 -1.73
C GLY A 520 19.53 -10.93 -2.89
N SER A 521 19.27 -11.53 -4.07
CA SER A 521 20.12 -11.38 -5.25
C SER A 521 19.77 -10.20 -6.16
N ALA A 522 18.68 -9.46 -5.91
CA ALA A 522 18.32 -8.33 -6.74
C ALA A 522 19.32 -7.18 -6.60
N PRO A 523 19.83 -6.62 -7.70
CA PRO A 523 20.75 -5.49 -7.64
C PRO A 523 19.95 -4.24 -7.20
N VAL A 524 20.19 -3.77 -5.98
CA VAL A 524 19.62 -2.54 -5.46
C VAL A 524 20.72 -1.57 -5.09
N THR A 525 20.45 -0.28 -5.28
CA THR A 525 21.40 0.80 -4.99
C THR A 525 20.83 1.69 -3.90
N ASN A 526 21.63 1.87 -2.85
CA ASN A 526 21.32 2.84 -1.81
C ASN A 526 21.42 4.26 -2.35
N ASN A 527 20.49 5.09 -1.88
CA ASN A 527 20.56 6.53 -1.99
C ASN A 527 19.89 7.13 -0.73
N ASN A 528 20.12 8.38 -0.47
CA ASN A 528 19.57 9.08 0.69
C ASN A 528 18.95 10.40 0.27
N LYS A 529 18.04 10.35 -0.69
CA LYS A 529 17.42 11.57 -1.24
C LYS A 529 15.90 11.53 -1.16
N VAL A 530 15.33 12.71 -0.94
CA VAL A 530 13.93 13.01 -1.24
C VAL A 530 13.89 14.13 -2.25
N TYR A 531 13.17 13.92 -3.31
CA TYR A 531 12.97 14.89 -4.38
C TYR A 531 11.58 15.50 -4.32
N ALA A 532 11.47 16.77 -4.64
CA ALA A 532 10.23 17.38 -5.08
C ALA A 532 10.38 17.83 -6.52
N PHE A 533 9.48 17.36 -7.38
CA PHE A 533 9.40 17.80 -8.77
C PHE A 533 8.20 18.71 -8.95
N SER A 534 8.30 19.66 -9.86
CA SER A 534 7.18 20.48 -10.35
C SER A 534 7.44 20.85 -11.81
N LEU A 535 6.47 21.48 -12.45
CA LEU A 535 6.70 21.98 -13.80
C LEU A 535 7.82 23.02 -13.79
N GLY A 536 8.84 22.81 -14.61
CA GLY A 536 9.89 23.79 -14.87
C GLY A 536 9.28 25.10 -15.40
N ARG A 537 9.86 26.23 -15.00
CA ARG A 537 9.45 27.56 -15.48
C ARG A 537 9.73 27.73 -16.98
#